data_a5cd719539620feff48c60e08df3bdb1
#
_entry.id   a5cd719539620feff48c60e08df3bdb1
#
_cell.length_a   1.000
_cell.length_b   1.000
_cell.length_c   1.000
_cell.angle_alpha   90.00
_cell.angle_beta   90.00
_cell.angle_gamma   90.00
#
_symmetry.space_group_name_H-M   'P 1'
#
loop_
_entity.id
_entity.type
_entity.pdbx_description
1 polymer ?
#
loop_
_entity_poly.entity_id
_entity_poly.type
_entity_poly.pdbx_seq_one_letter_code
_entity_poly.pdbx_strand_id
1 'polypeptide(L)'
;MKIESEIEKVSSFQHLEMLANQVVEGFISGMHKSPFHGFSAEFAEHKVYNAGESTKHIDWKLFAKTDRLYTKRFEEETNLRCHLIVDNSSSMHYPELKSNQPFYEKKIGFAVLASAVLMNILKKQRDAVGLSVFSDHYEYYAPEKGSDRHHRMLLNKLEELLVQPKVKKTTDTITYLHQIAEKMHRRSMIILFTDMFQTEDDEKLFNALQHLKHNKHKVVLFHVVDNETELKFDFDNAPRKFIDLESGEEVSIFADNVKEEYEKRVEAYFKNLALTCAKNQIKYVPVNVGDNFEKILTTYLVEKQNFG
;
A
#
# COMPACT_ATOMS: atom_id res chain seq x y z
N MET A 1 15.05 11.66 12.65
CA MET A 1 15.22 12.90 13.45
C MET A 1 15.22 14.21 12.63
N LYS A 2 15.59 14.25 11.35
CA LYS A 2 15.46 15.49 10.52
C LYS A 2 14.15 15.55 9.73
N ILE A 3 13.59 14.43 9.32
CA ILE A 3 12.37 14.35 8.49
C ILE A 3 11.12 14.66 9.35
N GLU A 4 11.04 14.14 10.57
CA GLU A 4 9.93 14.45 11.49
C GLU A 4 9.76 15.95 11.75
N SER A 5 10.87 16.70 11.91
CA SER A 5 10.81 18.15 12.17
C SER A 5 10.43 19.00 10.94
N GLU A 6 10.57 18.46 9.73
CA GLU A 6 10.17 19.14 8.49
C GLU A 6 8.72 18.79 8.09
N ILE A 7 8.28 17.58 8.39
CA ILE A 7 6.88 17.14 8.19
C ILE A 7 5.92 17.93 9.11
N GLU A 8 6.32 18.23 10.35
CA GLU A 8 5.54 19.06 11.29
C GLU A 8 5.23 20.48 10.79
N LYS A 9 6.05 21.02 9.87
CA LYS A 9 5.89 22.40 9.36
C LYS A 9 4.96 22.53 8.17
N VAL A 10 4.52 21.42 7.58
CA VAL A 10 3.71 21.43 6.36
C VAL A 10 2.24 21.15 6.71
N SER A 11 1.55 22.18 7.18
CA SER A 11 0.12 22.10 7.53
C SER A 11 -0.86 22.34 6.37
N SER A 12 -0.40 22.35 5.11
CA SER A 12 -1.26 22.54 3.95
C SER A 12 -1.07 21.45 2.90
N PHE A 13 -2.21 20.98 2.39
CA PHE A 13 -2.38 19.85 1.47
C PHE A 13 -1.62 19.93 0.13
N GLN A 14 -0.98 21.03 -0.19
CA GLN A 14 -0.28 21.24 -1.48
C GLN A 14 1.08 20.54 -1.62
N HIS A 15 1.43 19.63 -0.71
CA HIS A 15 2.82 19.16 -0.62
C HIS A 15 2.99 17.64 -0.49
N LEU A 16 1.94 16.83 -0.78
CA LEU A 16 2.02 15.37 -0.69
C LEU A 16 3.17 14.80 -1.55
N GLU A 17 3.34 15.33 -2.76
CA GLU A 17 4.45 14.92 -3.65
C GLU A 17 5.82 15.27 -3.03
N MET A 18 5.94 16.45 -2.41
CA MET A 18 7.18 16.87 -1.74
C MET A 18 7.49 15.98 -0.53
N LEU A 19 6.50 15.71 0.31
CA LEU A 19 6.67 14.82 1.46
C LEU A 19 7.03 13.40 1.03
N ALA A 20 6.33 12.86 0.03
CA ALA A 20 6.63 11.55 -0.51
C ALA A 20 8.05 11.48 -1.10
N ASN A 21 8.53 12.54 -1.77
CA ASN A 21 9.90 12.61 -2.26
C ASN A 21 10.92 12.66 -1.11
N GLN A 22 10.68 13.44 -0.07
CA GLN A 22 11.56 13.50 1.11
C GLN A 22 11.70 12.14 1.78
N VAL A 23 10.58 11.44 1.96
CA VAL A 23 10.58 10.06 2.50
C VAL A 23 11.41 9.13 1.60
N VAL A 24 11.19 9.16 0.28
CA VAL A 24 11.96 8.34 -0.68
C VAL A 24 13.45 8.67 -0.65
N GLU A 25 13.83 9.93 -0.56
CA GLU A 25 15.23 10.36 -0.47
C GLU A 25 15.87 9.93 0.85
N GLY A 26 15.11 9.99 1.96
CA GLY A 26 15.52 9.46 3.25
C GLY A 26 15.83 7.96 3.18
N PHE A 27 14.97 7.18 2.53
CA PHE A 27 15.22 5.76 2.30
C PHE A 27 16.46 5.49 1.46
N ILE A 28 16.63 6.22 0.35
CA ILE A 28 17.78 6.04 -0.54
C ILE A 28 19.09 6.42 0.17
N SER A 29 19.12 7.49 0.95
CA SER A 29 20.30 7.95 1.66
C SER A 29 20.68 7.08 2.88
N GLY A 30 19.69 6.48 3.54
CA GLY A 30 19.89 5.59 4.70
C GLY A 30 20.32 4.17 4.33
N MET A 31 20.12 3.75 3.09
CA MET A 31 20.48 2.42 2.59
C MET A 31 21.70 2.51 1.68
N HIS A 32 22.84 1.99 2.14
CA HIS A 32 24.11 1.94 1.37
C HIS A 32 24.03 1.12 0.05
N LYS A 33 22.92 0.44 -0.21
CA LYS A 33 22.55 -0.15 -1.50
C LYS A 33 21.09 0.19 -1.75
N SER A 34 20.81 0.91 -2.84
CA SER A 34 19.43 1.18 -3.27
C SER A 34 18.65 -0.13 -3.36
N PRO A 35 17.54 -0.28 -2.62
CA PRO A 35 16.68 -1.45 -2.73
C PRO A 35 16.04 -1.60 -4.12
N PHE A 36 16.33 -0.68 -5.02
CA PHE A 36 15.69 -0.53 -6.31
C PHE A 36 16.56 -0.93 -7.50
N HIS A 37 17.77 -1.48 -7.27
CA HIS A 37 18.68 -1.92 -8.36
C HIS A 37 18.23 -3.19 -9.09
N GLY A 38 17.15 -3.84 -8.66
CA GLY A 38 16.66 -5.08 -9.27
C GLY A 38 15.58 -4.95 -10.34
N PHE A 39 15.15 -3.71 -10.70
CA PHE A 39 14.02 -3.51 -11.62
C PHE A 39 14.30 -2.53 -12.77
N SER A 40 15.49 -2.01 -12.90
CA SER A 40 15.88 -1.27 -14.09
C SER A 40 16.41 -2.26 -15.11
N ALA A 41 15.83 -2.29 -16.30
CA ALA A 41 16.44 -2.94 -17.45
C ALA A 41 17.70 -2.18 -17.86
N GLU A 42 18.68 -2.21 -17.01
CA GLU A 42 20.03 -1.87 -17.38
C GLU A 42 20.64 -3.09 -18.05
N PHE A 43 21.37 -2.82 -19.11
CA PHE A 43 22.29 -3.71 -19.76
C PHE A 43 22.82 -4.78 -18.76
N ALA A 44 22.29 -6.01 -18.83
CA ALA A 44 22.59 -7.02 -17.84
C ALA A 44 24.02 -7.54 -18.01
N GLU A 45 24.41 -7.96 -19.20
CA GLU A 45 25.75 -8.46 -19.47
C GLU A 45 26.00 -8.69 -20.97
N HIS A 46 27.26 -8.71 -21.35
CA HIS A 46 27.67 -9.28 -22.63
C HIS A 46 27.88 -10.78 -22.47
N LYS A 47 27.01 -11.57 -23.07
CA LYS A 47 27.21 -13.03 -23.15
C LYS A 47 28.02 -13.34 -24.41
N VAL A 48 29.01 -14.20 -24.32
CA VAL A 48 29.73 -14.70 -25.50
C VAL A 48 28.70 -15.35 -26.44
N TYR A 49 28.68 -14.93 -27.69
CA TYR A 49 27.83 -15.50 -28.73
C TYR A 49 28.23 -16.97 -29.01
N ASN A 50 27.25 -17.85 -28.98
CA ASN A 50 27.43 -19.26 -29.39
C ASN A 50 26.78 -19.45 -30.76
N ALA A 51 27.46 -20.24 -31.61
CA ALA A 51 26.93 -20.56 -32.92
C ALA A 51 25.55 -21.23 -32.84
N GLY A 52 24.55 -20.64 -33.52
CA GLY A 52 23.16 -21.08 -33.47
C GLY A 52 22.21 -20.13 -32.70
N GLU A 53 22.75 -19.17 -31.95
CA GLU A 53 21.93 -18.12 -31.33
C GLU A 53 21.54 -17.03 -32.36
N SER A 54 20.47 -16.25 -32.07
CA SER A 54 20.03 -15.16 -32.93
C SER A 54 21.08 -14.06 -33.03
N THR A 55 21.41 -13.65 -34.24
CA THR A 55 22.38 -12.57 -34.52
C THR A 55 21.84 -11.17 -34.27
N LYS A 56 20.52 -11.03 -34.01
CA LYS A 56 19.81 -9.75 -33.86
C LYS A 56 20.35 -8.85 -32.76
N HIS A 57 20.94 -9.45 -31.73
CA HIS A 57 21.40 -8.75 -30.52
C HIS A 57 22.92 -8.74 -30.40
N ILE A 58 23.68 -9.01 -31.46
CA ILE A 58 25.14 -8.91 -31.46
C ILE A 58 25.57 -7.47 -31.25
N ASP A 59 26.51 -7.24 -30.31
CA ASP A 59 27.14 -5.93 -30.14
C ASP A 59 28.30 -5.73 -31.12
N TRP A 60 27.97 -5.17 -32.29
CA TRP A 60 28.97 -4.88 -33.33
C TRP A 60 30.04 -3.87 -32.90
N LYS A 61 29.72 -2.97 -31.96
CA LYS A 61 30.72 -2.01 -31.41
C LYS A 61 31.75 -2.70 -30.54
N LEU A 62 31.32 -3.68 -29.75
CA LEU A 62 32.21 -4.46 -28.90
C LEU A 62 33.02 -5.45 -29.76
N PHE A 63 32.41 -6.04 -30.77
CA PHE A 63 33.11 -6.87 -31.75
C PHE A 63 34.27 -6.11 -32.43
N ALA A 64 34.03 -4.88 -32.89
CA ALA A 64 35.04 -4.05 -33.52
C ALA A 64 36.23 -3.69 -32.60
N LYS A 65 36.07 -3.79 -31.28
CA LYS A 65 37.11 -3.51 -30.28
C LYS A 65 37.84 -4.77 -29.78
N THR A 66 37.14 -5.90 -29.76
CA THR A 66 37.66 -7.10 -29.05
C THR A 66 37.86 -8.30 -29.97
N ASP A 67 37.40 -8.21 -31.22
CA ASP A 67 37.39 -9.29 -32.21
C ASP A 67 36.66 -10.58 -31.72
N ARG A 68 35.76 -10.39 -30.73
CA ARG A 68 34.92 -11.46 -30.16
C ARG A 68 33.46 -11.09 -30.27
N LEU A 69 32.64 -12.06 -30.66
CA LEU A 69 31.19 -11.88 -30.78
C LEU A 69 30.55 -11.98 -29.39
N TYR A 70 29.83 -10.93 -29.01
CA TYR A 70 29.00 -10.86 -27.80
C TYR A 70 27.57 -10.49 -28.18
N THR A 71 26.61 -11.16 -27.56
CA THR A 71 25.19 -10.76 -27.59
C THR A 71 24.87 -9.91 -26.38
N LYS A 72 24.16 -8.79 -26.62
CA LYS A 72 23.56 -8.02 -25.56
C LYS A 72 22.41 -8.82 -24.97
N ARG A 73 22.52 -9.21 -23.74
CA ARG A 73 21.40 -9.73 -22.97
C ARG A 73 20.64 -8.52 -22.42
N PHE A 74 19.41 -8.36 -22.88
CA PHE A 74 18.45 -7.43 -22.28
C PHE A 74 17.64 -8.27 -21.31
N GLU A 75 17.61 -7.91 -20.03
CA GLU A 75 16.51 -8.34 -19.18
C GLU A 75 15.27 -7.63 -19.71
N GLU A 76 14.21 -8.39 -19.96
CA GLU A 76 12.93 -7.81 -20.37
C GLU A 76 12.57 -6.74 -19.34
N GLU A 77 12.39 -5.47 -19.81
CA GLU A 77 11.74 -4.44 -19.02
C GLU A 77 10.36 -4.96 -18.65
N THR A 78 10.23 -5.63 -17.53
CA THR A 78 8.93 -5.92 -16.97
C THR A 78 8.41 -4.60 -16.42
N ASN A 79 7.72 -3.82 -17.26
CA ASN A 79 6.92 -2.70 -16.80
C ASN A 79 5.90 -3.26 -15.80
N LEU A 80 6.24 -3.25 -14.53
CA LEU A 80 5.36 -3.71 -13.48
C LEU A 80 4.12 -2.82 -13.49
N ARG A 81 2.95 -3.44 -13.49
CA ARG A 81 1.69 -2.73 -13.28
C ARG A 81 1.33 -2.85 -11.82
N CYS A 82 1.30 -1.74 -11.12
CA CYS A 82 0.92 -1.67 -9.72
C CYS A 82 -0.40 -0.94 -9.57
N HIS A 83 -1.35 -1.55 -8.90
CA HIS A 83 -2.63 -0.93 -8.58
C HIS A 83 -2.75 -0.72 -7.07
N LEU A 84 -2.90 0.52 -6.67
CA LEU A 84 -3.14 0.91 -5.29
C LEU A 84 -4.64 0.93 -5.05
N ILE A 85 -5.08 0.36 -3.95
CA ILE A 85 -6.48 0.31 -3.53
C ILE A 85 -6.55 0.91 -2.14
N VAL A 86 -7.33 1.98 -1.99
CA VAL A 86 -7.48 2.69 -0.72
C VAL A 86 -8.95 2.64 -0.29
N ASP A 87 -9.15 2.10 0.91
CA ASP A 87 -10.41 2.16 1.62
C ASP A 87 -10.62 3.57 2.16
N ASN A 88 -11.77 4.17 1.86
CA ASN A 88 -12.16 5.52 2.28
C ASN A 88 -13.45 5.49 3.12
N SER A 89 -13.69 4.39 3.83
CA SER A 89 -14.77 4.26 4.80
C SER A 89 -14.59 5.23 5.97
N SER A 90 -15.66 5.46 6.73
CA SER A 90 -15.61 6.36 7.88
C SER A 90 -14.64 5.85 8.96
N SER A 91 -14.49 4.56 9.12
CA SER A 91 -13.55 3.93 10.05
C SER A 91 -12.08 4.28 9.73
N MET A 92 -11.71 4.39 8.45
CA MET A 92 -10.38 4.81 8.02
C MET A 92 -10.05 6.27 8.39
N HIS A 93 -11.04 7.10 8.70
CA HIS A 93 -10.82 8.46 9.19
C HIS A 93 -10.59 8.55 10.72
N TYR A 94 -10.43 7.42 11.38
CA TYR A 94 -10.03 7.30 12.77
C TYR A 94 -8.51 7.07 12.89
N PRO A 95 -7.84 7.47 14.02
CA PRO A 95 -8.37 8.29 15.11
C PRO A 95 -8.52 9.77 14.75
N GLU A 96 -9.27 10.52 15.57
CA GLU A 96 -9.27 11.97 15.48
C GLU A 96 -7.94 12.52 15.99
N LEU A 97 -7.27 13.31 15.16
CA LEU A 97 -5.96 13.85 15.47
C LEU A 97 -6.03 15.06 16.38
N LYS A 98 -5.14 15.16 17.34
CA LYS A 98 -4.87 16.39 18.10
C LYS A 98 -4.14 17.38 17.21
N SER A 99 -4.22 18.68 17.56
CA SER A 99 -3.68 19.78 16.73
C SER A 99 -2.19 19.65 16.36
N ASN A 100 -1.41 18.87 17.11
CA ASN A 100 0.03 18.71 16.92
C ASN A 100 0.42 17.36 16.30
N GLN A 101 -0.54 16.51 15.98
CA GLN A 101 -0.27 15.20 15.41
C GLN A 101 -0.18 15.28 13.89
N PRO A 102 0.78 14.60 13.27
CA PRO A 102 0.90 14.57 11.82
C PRO A 102 -0.26 13.79 11.19
N PHE A 103 -0.68 14.21 10.01
CA PHE A 103 -1.86 13.63 9.35
C PHE A 103 -1.77 12.12 9.10
N TYR A 104 -0.55 11.58 8.98
CA TYR A 104 -0.32 10.15 8.73
C TYR A 104 -0.47 9.26 9.99
N GLU A 105 -0.68 9.83 11.18
CA GLU A 105 -1.13 9.10 12.36
C GLU A 105 -2.64 8.78 12.33
N LYS A 106 -3.36 9.22 11.30
CA LYS A 106 -4.71 8.79 10.97
C LYS A 106 -4.64 7.65 9.94
N LYS A 107 -5.51 6.64 10.02
CA LYS A 107 -5.45 5.48 9.12
C LYS A 107 -5.47 5.88 7.63
N ILE A 108 -6.40 6.74 7.24
CA ILE A 108 -6.46 7.26 5.86
C ILE A 108 -5.20 8.07 5.51
N GLY A 109 -4.68 8.85 6.44
CA GLY A 109 -3.45 9.63 6.25
C GLY A 109 -2.23 8.76 6.01
N PHE A 110 -2.09 7.66 6.77
CA PHE A 110 -1.07 6.65 6.52
C PHE A 110 -1.21 6.05 5.11
N ALA A 111 -2.42 5.62 4.74
CA ALA A 111 -2.68 5.01 3.43
C ALA A 111 -2.36 5.98 2.27
N VAL A 112 -2.70 7.25 2.42
CA VAL A 112 -2.42 8.31 1.43
C VAL A 112 -0.91 8.55 1.29
N LEU A 113 -0.19 8.75 2.40
CA LEU A 113 1.26 8.98 2.35
C LEU A 113 2.01 7.75 1.84
N ALA A 114 1.65 6.55 2.30
CA ALA A 114 2.25 5.30 1.83
C ALA A 114 2.02 5.08 0.32
N SER A 115 0.81 5.36 -0.15
CA SER A 115 0.48 5.31 -1.58
C SER A 115 1.32 6.29 -2.39
N ALA A 116 1.46 7.54 -1.95
CA ALA A 116 2.27 8.55 -2.63
C ALA A 116 3.75 8.18 -2.68
N VAL A 117 4.31 7.66 -1.57
CA VAL A 117 5.70 7.18 -1.51
C VAL A 117 5.92 6.01 -2.49
N LEU A 118 5.03 5.01 -2.48
CA LEU A 118 5.11 3.87 -3.39
C LEU A 118 4.97 4.30 -4.85
N MET A 119 4.07 5.24 -5.15
CA MET A 119 3.92 5.82 -6.48
C MET A 119 5.21 6.50 -6.96
N ASN A 120 5.88 7.27 -6.10
CA ASN A 120 7.13 7.95 -6.46
C ASN A 120 8.27 6.95 -6.70
N ILE A 121 8.33 5.86 -5.93
CA ILE A 121 9.27 4.77 -6.13
C ILE A 121 9.03 4.10 -7.49
N LEU A 122 7.78 3.71 -7.77
CA LEU A 122 7.39 3.05 -9.01
C LEU A 122 7.62 3.95 -10.24
N LYS A 123 7.35 5.25 -10.10
CA LYS A 123 7.65 6.25 -11.14
C LYS A 123 9.14 6.30 -11.48
N LYS A 124 10.03 6.30 -10.46
CA LYS A 124 11.48 6.23 -10.67
C LYS A 124 11.91 4.95 -11.40
N GLN A 125 11.17 3.85 -11.22
CA GLN A 125 11.38 2.57 -11.90
C GLN A 125 10.71 2.48 -13.28
N ARG A 126 10.04 3.54 -13.73
CA ARG A 126 9.22 3.58 -14.98
C ARG A 126 8.07 2.58 -14.98
N ASP A 127 7.61 2.16 -13.83
CA ASP A 127 6.46 1.28 -13.68
C ASP A 127 5.13 2.03 -13.84
N ALA A 128 4.09 1.31 -14.25
CA ALA A 128 2.76 1.88 -14.39
C ALA A 128 1.98 1.75 -13.07
N VAL A 129 1.34 2.85 -12.66
CA VAL A 129 0.55 2.90 -11.43
C VAL A 129 -0.90 3.25 -11.73
N GLY A 130 -1.82 2.54 -11.08
CA GLY A 130 -3.25 2.80 -11.03
C GLY A 130 -3.72 3.05 -9.60
N LEU A 131 -4.92 3.59 -9.44
CA LEU A 131 -5.53 3.88 -8.15
C LEU A 131 -7.02 3.57 -8.18
N SER A 132 -7.48 2.85 -7.17
CA SER A 132 -8.90 2.72 -6.83
C SER A 132 -9.16 3.25 -5.43
N VAL A 133 -10.27 3.93 -5.25
CA VAL A 133 -10.80 4.35 -3.96
C VAL A 133 -12.21 3.82 -3.84
N PHE A 134 -12.52 3.22 -2.72
CA PHE A 134 -13.84 2.65 -2.44
C PHE A 134 -14.29 2.94 -1.01
N SER A 135 -15.58 2.87 -0.79
CA SER A 135 -16.25 2.78 0.50
C SER A 135 -17.44 1.82 0.36
N ASP A 136 -18.67 2.30 0.46
CA ASP A 136 -19.90 1.58 0.09
C ASP A 136 -20.16 1.54 -1.42
N HIS A 137 -19.32 2.26 -2.20
CA HIS A 137 -19.37 2.30 -3.67
C HIS A 137 -18.00 2.63 -4.25
N TYR A 138 -17.84 2.48 -5.57
CA TYR A 138 -16.67 2.99 -6.28
C TYR A 138 -16.67 4.51 -6.28
N GLU A 139 -15.74 5.10 -5.57
CA GLU A 139 -15.54 6.54 -5.57
C GLU A 139 -14.61 6.99 -6.70
N TYR A 140 -13.61 6.18 -7.00
CA TYR A 140 -12.63 6.50 -8.02
C TYR A 140 -11.96 5.26 -8.58
N TYR A 141 -11.67 5.28 -9.88
CA TYR A 141 -10.87 4.28 -10.56
C TYR A 141 -10.03 4.91 -11.66
N ALA A 142 -8.73 4.68 -11.63
CA ALA A 142 -7.80 5.06 -12.69
C ALA A 142 -6.92 3.86 -13.04
N PRO A 143 -6.89 3.43 -14.31
CA PRO A 143 -6.07 2.31 -14.75
C PRO A 143 -4.56 2.64 -14.66
N GLU A 144 -3.72 1.61 -14.68
CA GLU A 144 -2.27 1.74 -14.56
C GLU A 144 -1.68 2.45 -15.79
N LYS A 145 -1.01 3.58 -15.57
CA LYS A 145 -0.27 4.35 -16.58
C LYS A 145 1.01 4.93 -15.99
N GLY A 146 2.04 5.12 -16.84
CA GLY A 146 3.36 5.63 -16.44
C GLY A 146 3.60 7.12 -16.74
N SER A 147 2.61 7.89 -17.22
CA SER A 147 2.83 9.28 -17.59
C SER A 147 2.84 10.24 -16.40
N ASP A 148 3.66 11.29 -16.44
CA ASP A 148 3.72 12.32 -15.37
C ASP A 148 2.38 13.02 -15.11
N ARG A 149 1.60 13.25 -16.16
CA ARG A 149 0.25 13.82 -16.03
C ARG A 149 -0.66 12.90 -15.22
N HIS A 150 -0.60 11.61 -15.51
CA HIS A 150 -1.39 10.61 -14.78
C HIS A 150 -0.96 10.52 -13.31
N HIS A 151 0.35 10.50 -13.05
CA HIS A 151 0.90 10.48 -11.71
C HIS A 151 0.41 11.66 -10.87
N ARG A 152 0.48 12.90 -11.40
CA ARG A 152 -0.04 14.09 -10.71
C ARG A 152 -1.54 14.02 -10.46
N MET A 153 -2.31 13.48 -11.41
CA MET A 153 -3.75 13.28 -11.24
C MET A 153 -4.05 12.33 -10.07
N LEU A 154 -3.28 11.25 -9.92
CA LEU A 154 -3.44 10.31 -8.81
C LEU A 154 -3.05 10.94 -7.47
N LEU A 155 -1.96 11.73 -7.42
CA LEU A 155 -1.56 12.46 -6.21
C LEU A 155 -2.64 13.42 -5.75
N ASN A 156 -3.21 14.22 -6.65
CA ASN A 156 -4.31 15.13 -6.33
C ASN A 156 -5.52 14.36 -5.76
N LYS A 157 -5.82 13.18 -6.34
CA LYS A 157 -6.90 12.35 -5.84
C LYS A 157 -6.62 11.82 -4.44
N LEU A 158 -5.39 11.42 -4.14
CA LEU A 158 -4.99 11.01 -2.80
C LEU A 158 -5.08 12.16 -1.79
N GLU A 159 -4.72 13.39 -2.16
CA GLU A 159 -4.86 14.56 -1.30
C GLU A 159 -6.34 14.84 -0.93
N GLU A 160 -7.26 14.65 -1.88
CA GLU A 160 -8.70 14.82 -1.62
C GLU A 160 -9.21 13.89 -0.50
N LEU A 161 -8.60 12.69 -0.32
CA LEU A 161 -9.01 11.73 0.72
C LEU A 161 -8.65 12.18 2.13
N LEU A 162 -7.74 13.15 2.30
CA LEU A 162 -7.38 13.69 3.61
C LEU A 162 -8.47 14.57 4.20
N VAL A 163 -9.41 15.01 3.37
CA VAL A 163 -10.58 15.79 3.83
C VAL A 163 -11.61 14.82 4.39
N GLN A 164 -12.00 15.03 5.64
CA GLN A 164 -12.99 14.17 6.28
C GLN A 164 -14.32 14.17 5.51
N PRO A 165 -14.91 13.00 5.24
CA PRO A 165 -16.17 12.95 4.51
C PRO A 165 -17.29 13.63 5.32
N LYS A 166 -18.14 14.40 4.63
CA LYS A 166 -19.29 15.06 5.26
C LYS A 166 -20.45 14.11 5.58
N VAL A 167 -20.44 12.91 4.98
CA VAL A 167 -21.47 11.89 5.13
C VAL A 167 -20.79 10.63 5.63
N LYS A 168 -21.45 9.91 6.53
CA LYS A 168 -20.98 8.60 6.99
C LYS A 168 -20.93 7.64 5.80
N LYS A 169 -19.84 6.91 5.69
CA LYS A 169 -19.60 5.93 4.64
C LYS A 169 -19.39 4.58 5.29
N THR A 170 -20.19 3.64 4.91
CA THR A 170 -20.01 2.22 5.22
C THR A 170 -18.95 1.62 4.32
N THR A 171 -18.60 0.38 4.56
CA THR A 171 -17.65 -0.38 3.72
C THR A 171 -18.33 -1.60 3.13
N ASP A 172 -18.17 -1.82 1.81
CA ASP A 172 -18.50 -3.08 1.14
C ASP A 172 -17.24 -3.61 0.45
N THR A 173 -16.21 -3.91 1.25
CA THR A 173 -14.92 -4.40 0.76
C THR A 173 -15.07 -5.63 -0.11
N ILE A 174 -15.96 -6.54 0.23
CA ILE A 174 -16.16 -7.84 -0.46
C ILE A 174 -16.55 -7.61 -1.92
N THR A 175 -17.61 -6.84 -2.15
CA THR A 175 -18.10 -6.55 -3.50
C THR A 175 -17.05 -5.85 -4.35
N TYR A 176 -16.33 -4.88 -3.75
CA TYR A 176 -15.34 -4.11 -4.50
C TYR A 176 -14.07 -4.88 -4.80
N LEU A 177 -13.60 -5.74 -3.91
CA LEU A 177 -12.46 -6.61 -4.19
C LEU A 177 -12.75 -7.55 -5.37
N HIS A 178 -13.97 -8.11 -5.45
CA HIS A 178 -14.38 -8.91 -6.61
C HIS A 178 -14.40 -8.10 -7.90
N GLN A 179 -15.01 -6.92 -7.90
CA GLN A 179 -15.08 -6.05 -9.08
C GLN A 179 -13.70 -5.56 -9.54
N ILE A 180 -12.80 -5.25 -8.61
CA ILE A 180 -11.43 -4.85 -8.91
C ILE A 180 -10.69 -6.03 -9.55
N ALA A 181 -10.80 -7.24 -9.00
CA ALA A 181 -10.15 -8.43 -9.54
C ALA A 181 -10.51 -8.69 -11.02
N GLU A 182 -11.74 -8.38 -11.43
CA GLU A 182 -12.20 -8.53 -12.82
C GLU A 182 -11.64 -7.45 -13.77
N LYS A 183 -11.46 -6.23 -13.26
CA LYS A 183 -11.01 -5.07 -14.07
C LYS A 183 -9.51 -5.04 -14.31
N MET A 184 -8.73 -5.69 -13.47
CA MET A 184 -7.29 -5.58 -13.48
C MET A 184 -6.61 -6.45 -14.54
N HIS A 185 -5.53 -5.93 -15.10
CA HIS A 185 -4.67 -6.71 -15.98
C HIS A 185 -4.00 -7.86 -15.21
N ARG A 186 -3.97 -9.06 -15.80
CA ARG A 186 -3.29 -10.22 -15.21
C ARG A 186 -1.84 -9.90 -14.84
N ARG A 187 -1.33 -10.55 -13.79
CA ARG A 187 0.04 -10.39 -13.28
C ARG A 187 0.37 -8.98 -12.79
N SER A 188 -0.62 -8.25 -12.29
CA SER A 188 -0.39 -6.96 -11.64
C SER A 188 0.01 -7.14 -10.18
N MET A 189 0.70 -6.15 -9.63
CA MET A 189 0.88 -5.99 -8.20
C MET A 189 -0.30 -5.20 -7.65
N ILE A 190 -0.93 -5.70 -6.61
CA ILE A 190 -2.05 -5.05 -5.93
C ILE A 190 -1.59 -4.71 -4.52
N ILE A 191 -1.78 -3.46 -4.12
CA ILE A 191 -1.51 -3.00 -2.75
C ILE A 191 -2.81 -2.43 -2.19
N LEU A 192 -3.35 -3.08 -1.18
CA LEU A 192 -4.61 -2.73 -0.53
C LEU A 192 -4.33 -2.12 0.84
N PHE A 193 -4.92 -0.95 1.12
CA PHE A 193 -4.92 -0.29 2.41
C PHE A 193 -6.34 -0.28 2.97
N THR A 194 -6.56 -0.94 4.09
CA THR A 194 -7.87 -1.03 4.76
C THR A 194 -7.66 -1.43 6.22
N ASP A 195 -8.61 -1.13 7.07
CA ASP A 195 -8.63 -1.60 8.45
C ASP A 195 -9.33 -2.97 8.61
N MET A 196 -9.93 -3.48 7.52
CA MET A 196 -10.58 -4.79 7.48
C MET A 196 -11.64 -5.01 8.57
N PHE A 197 -12.13 -3.95 9.19
CA PHE A 197 -13.24 -4.04 10.13
C PHE A 197 -14.53 -4.26 9.34
N GLN A 198 -14.90 -5.53 9.19
CA GLN A 198 -16.21 -5.93 8.65
C GLN A 198 -16.91 -6.86 9.61
N THR A 199 -18.18 -6.58 9.85
CA THR A 199 -18.99 -7.27 10.85
C THR A 199 -19.69 -8.52 10.35
N GLU A 200 -19.71 -8.82 9.05
CA GLU A 200 -20.76 -9.71 8.59
C GLU A 200 -20.36 -11.05 7.95
N ASP A 201 -19.17 -11.25 7.38
CA ASP A 201 -18.86 -12.54 6.77
C ASP A 201 -17.37 -12.74 6.44
N ASP A 202 -16.61 -13.24 7.39
CA ASP A 202 -15.17 -13.57 7.20
C ASP A 202 -14.94 -14.47 5.98
N GLU A 203 -15.85 -15.43 5.72
CA GLU A 203 -15.69 -16.38 4.62
C GLU A 203 -15.80 -15.68 3.26
N LYS A 204 -16.74 -14.77 3.09
CA LYS A 204 -16.86 -13.99 1.86
C LYS A 204 -15.68 -13.07 1.64
N LEU A 205 -15.19 -12.41 2.70
CA LEU A 205 -14.00 -11.59 2.62
C LEU A 205 -12.80 -12.42 2.16
N PHE A 206 -12.60 -13.61 2.72
CA PHE A 206 -11.53 -14.51 2.34
C PHE A 206 -11.66 -14.98 0.88
N ASN A 207 -12.86 -15.25 0.41
CA ASN A 207 -13.12 -15.58 -0.98
C ASN A 207 -12.81 -14.41 -1.93
N ALA A 208 -13.11 -13.17 -1.53
CA ALA A 208 -12.75 -11.97 -2.31
C ALA A 208 -11.23 -11.77 -2.40
N LEU A 209 -10.51 -11.96 -1.30
CA LEU A 209 -9.04 -11.93 -1.30
C LEU A 209 -8.44 -13.05 -2.17
N GLN A 210 -9.02 -14.25 -2.14
CA GLN A 210 -8.60 -15.35 -3.01
C GLN A 210 -8.87 -15.03 -4.48
N HIS A 211 -9.98 -14.38 -4.81
CA HIS A 211 -10.28 -13.95 -6.17
C HIS A 211 -9.26 -12.94 -6.70
N LEU A 212 -8.80 -11.99 -5.88
CA LEU A 212 -7.70 -11.10 -6.24
C LEU A 212 -6.43 -11.89 -6.62
N LYS A 213 -6.20 -13.04 -6.01
CA LYS A 213 -5.02 -13.88 -6.31
C LYS A 213 -5.15 -14.70 -7.58
N HIS A 214 -6.39 -15.02 -8.01
CA HIS A 214 -6.66 -15.96 -9.11
C HIS A 214 -5.95 -15.59 -10.43
N ASN A 215 -5.87 -14.32 -10.78
CA ASN A 215 -5.25 -13.83 -12.02
C ASN A 215 -3.72 -13.71 -11.96
N LYS A 216 -3.06 -14.44 -11.05
CA LYS A 216 -1.61 -14.40 -10.79
C LYS A 216 -1.14 -13.01 -10.32
N HIS A 217 -2.00 -12.27 -9.63
CA HIS A 217 -1.61 -11.03 -9.00
C HIS A 217 -0.69 -11.28 -7.79
N LYS A 218 0.25 -10.37 -7.56
CA LYS A 218 0.98 -10.28 -6.30
C LYS A 218 0.19 -9.32 -5.40
N VAL A 219 -0.39 -9.81 -4.32
CA VAL A 219 -1.24 -9.01 -3.43
C VAL A 219 -0.51 -8.71 -2.14
N VAL A 220 -0.54 -7.46 -1.74
CA VAL A 220 -0.05 -6.95 -0.45
C VAL A 220 -1.21 -6.27 0.25
N LEU A 221 -1.49 -6.69 1.47
CA LEU A 221 -2.50 -6.11 2.34
C LEU A 221 -1.81 -5.35 3.47
N PHE A 222 -1.93 -4.02 3.45
CA PHE A 222 -1.63 -3.17 4.59
C PHE A 222 -2.88 -3.09 5.46
N HIS A 223 -2.86 -3.80 6.57
CA HIS A 223 -3.93 -3.79 7.57
C HIS A 223 -3.65 -2.67 8.57
N VAL A 224 -4.36 -1.57 8.43
CA VAL A 224 -4.08 -0.31 9.14
C VAL A 224 -5.00 -0.15 10.33
N VAL A 225 -4.43 -0.11 11.53
CA VAL A 225 -5.18 -0.05 12.80
C VAL A 225 -4.58 0.96 13.76
N ASP A 226 -5.36 1.38 14.74
CA ASP A 226 -4.89 2.07 15.94
C ASP A 226 -4.78 1.10 17.11
N ASN A 227 -3.55 0.80 17.51
CA ASN A 227 -3.28 -0.21 18.54
C ASN A 227 -3.93 0.11 19.89
N GLU A 228 -3.92 1.37 20.28
CA GLU A 228 -4.36 1.75 21.63
C GLU A 228 -5.87 1.55 21.80
N THR A 229 -6.64 2.01 20.85
CA THR A 229 -8.10 1.99 20.95
C THR A 229 -8.75 0.79 20.27
N GLU A 230 -8.26 0.37 19.11
CA GLU A 230 -8.87 -0.72 18.33
C GLU A 230 -8.34 -2.11 18.72
N LEU A 231 -7.09 -2.22 19.20
CA LEU A 231 -6.57 -3.52 19.66
C LEU A 231 -6.66 -3.70 21.15
N LYS A 232 -6.12 -2.75 21.92
CA LYS A 232 -6.04 -2.85 23.38
C LYS A 232 -7.27 -2.33 24.09
N PHE A 233 -8.19 -1.71 23.37
CA PHE A 233 -9.39 -1.09 23.92
C PHE A 233 -9.06 -0.20 25.14
N ASP A 234 -7.97 0.59 25.01
CA ASP A 234 -7.42 1.38 26.10
C ASP A 234 -8.16 2.70 26.23
N PHE A 235 -9.24 2.67 27.00
CA PHE A 235 -10.05 3.83 27.35
C PHE A 235 -10.09 4.01 28.86
N ASP A 236 -10.16 5.26 29.31
CA ASP A 236 -10.34 5.54 30.74
C ASP A 236 -11.58 4.83 31.29
N ASN A 237 -11.52 4.37 32.54
CA ASN A 237 -12.62 3.68 33.20
C ASN A 237 -13.75 4.65 33.59
N ALA A 238 -14.39 5.22 32.58
CA ALA A 238 -15.58 6.07 32.70
C ALA A 238 -16.69 5.50 31.81
N PRO A 239 -17.98 5.74 32.14
CA PRO A 239 -19.04 5.38 31.22
C PRO A 239 -18.87 6.19 29.93
N ARG A 240 -18.65 5.47 28.82
CA ARG A 240 -18.46 6.08 27.51
C ARG A 240 -19.55 5.64 26.55
N LYS A 241 -19.89 6.54 25.67
CA LYS A 241 -20.75 6.28 24.52
C LYS A 241 -19.86 5.97 23.33
N PHE A 242 -19.87 4.71 22.93
CA PHE A 242 -19.22 4.27 21.70
C PHE A 242 -20.18 4.42 20.55
N ILE A 243 -19.70 4.98 19.47
CA ILE A 243 -20.48 5.23 18.26
C ILE A 243 -19.78 4.51 17.11
N ASP A 244 -20.48 3.61 16.48
CA ASP A 244 -19.99 3.00 15.24
C ASP A 244 -19.88 4.08 14.16
N LEU A 245 -18.70 4.24 13.60
CA LEU A 245 -18.41 5.29 12.62
C LEU A 245 -19.11 5.09 11.28
N GLU A 246 -19.47 3.84 10.96
CA GLU A 246 -20.13 3.47 9.72
C GLU A 246 -21.65 3.42 9.85
N SER A 247 -22.19 2.60 10.77
CA SER A 247 -23.63 2.46 10.98
C SER A 247 -24.23 3.62 11.79
N GLY A 248 -23.42 4.20 12.69
CA GLY A 248 -23.87 5.21 13.65
C GLY A 248 -24.61 4.63 14.84
N GLU A 249 -24.60 3.33 15.03
CA GLU A 249 -25.14 2.71 16.23
C GLU A 249 -24.37 3.15 17.47
N GLU A 250 -25.09 3.28 18.58
CA GLU A 250 -24.55 3.83 19.82
C GLU A 250 -24.73 2.83 20.94
N VAL A 251 -23.62 2.56 21.66
CA VAL A 251 -23.62 1.69 22.83
C VAL A 251 -22.95 2.43 23.99
N SER A 252 -23.63 2.47 25.14
CA SER A 252 -23.07 3.07 26.35
C SER A 252 -22.60 1.95 27.29
N ILE A 253 -21.30 1.88 27.49
CA ILE A 253 -20.67 0.84 28.32
C ILE A 253 -19.50 1.39 29.12
N PHE A 254 -19.11 0.68 30.17
CA PHE A 254 -17.81 0.83 30.81
C PHE A 254 -16.81 -0.01 30.02
N ALA A 255 -15.72 0.60 29.55
CA ALA A 255 -14.72 -0.08 28.72
C ALA A 255 -14.16 -1.34 29.40
N ASP A 256 -13.86 -1.28 30.68
CA ASP A 256 -13.29 -2.40 31.46
C ASP A 256 -14.18 -3.65 31.48
N ASN A 257 -15.52 -3.48 31.39
CA ASN A 257 -16.45 -4.61 31.45
C ASN A 257 -16.37 -5.52 30.22
N VAL A 258 -15.92 -5.01 29.09
CA VAL A 258 -15.90 -5.73 27.82
C VAL A 258 -14.49 -5.91 27.26
N LYS A 259 -13.50 -5.24 27.84
CA LYS A 259 -12.12 -5.15 27.34
C LYS A 259 -11.51 -6.53 27.07
N GLU A 260 -11.52 -7.42 28.06
CA GLU A 260 -10.90 -8.74 27.96
C GLU A 260 -11.54 -9.61 26.85
N GLU A 261 -12.87 -9.57 26.73
CA GLU A 261 -13.57 -10.32 25.69
C GLU A 261 -13.34 -9.71 24.31
N TYR A 262 -13.34 -8.38 24.22
CA TYR A 262 -13.04 -7.64 22.99
C TYR A 262 -11.63 -7.94 22.49
N GLU A 263 -10.61 -7.80 23.33
CA GLU A 263 -9.21 -8.09 22.98
C GLU A 263 -9.04 -9.51 22.44
N LYS A 264 -9.64 -10.51 23.12
CA LYS A 264 -9.59 -11.91 22.66
C LYS A 264 -10.23 -12.11 21.29
N ARG A 265 -11.36 -11.46 21.03
CA ARG A 265 -12.05 -11.55 19.73
C ARG A 265 -11.25 -10.90 18.61
N VAL A 266 -10.72 -9.70 18.86
CA VAL A 266 -9.92 -8.97 17.87
C VAL A 266 -8.61 -9.70 17.59
N GLU A 267 -7.93 -10.21 18.60
CA GLU A 267 -6.71 -11.02 18.42
C GLU A 267 -6.98 -12.29 17.59
N ALA A 268 -8.06 -13.00 17.90
CA ALA A 268 -8.46 -14.20 17.16
C ALA A 268 -8.79 -13.87 15.69
N TYR A 269 -9.50 -12.78 15.42
CA TYR A 269 -9.82 -12.31 14.09
C TYR A 269 -8.56 -11.98 13.28
N PHE A 270 -7.65 -11.18 13.83
CA PHE A 270 -6.41 -10.79 13.14
C PHE A 270 -5.49 -11.97 12.88
N LYS A 271 -5.42 -12.90 13.83
CA LYS A 271 -4.69 -14.16 13.63
C LYS A 271 -5.28 -14.98 12.48
N ASN A 272 -6.60 -15.07 12.40
CA ASN A 272 -7.27 -15.77 11.32
C ASN A 272 -7.06 -15.08 9.96
N LEU A 273 -7.16 -13.76 9.92
CA LEU A 273 -6.87 -12.94 8.73
C LEU A 273 -5.42 -13.16 8.25
N ALA A 274 -4.44 -13.10 9.15
CA ALA A 274 -3.03 -13.33 8.82
C ALA A 274 -2.80 -14.75 8.28
N LEU A 275 -3.40 -15.78 8.90
CA LEU A 275 -3.33 -17.17 8.42
C LEU A 275 -3.96 -17.34 7.04
N THR A 276 -5.10 -16.69 6.80
CA THR A 276 -5.77 -16.75 5.50
C THR A 276 -4.98 -16.02 4.42
N CYS A 277 -4.40 -14.88 4.73
CA CYS A 277 -3.46 -14.20 3.83
C CYS A 277 -2.28 -15.11 3.48
N ALA A 278 -1.67 -15.75 4.47
CA ALA A 278 -0.55 -16.66 4.27
C ALA A 278 -0.93 -17.87 3.38
N LYS A 279 -2.09 -18.51 3.64
CA LYS A 279 -2.62 -19.63 2.82
C LYS A 279 -2.82 -19.23 1.36
N ASN A 280 -3.25 -18.01 1.10
CA ASN A 280 -3.50 -17.49 -0.24
C ASN A 280 -2.26 -16.78 -0.83
N GLN A 281 -1.08 -16.86 -0.20
CA GLN A 281 0.14 -16.17 -0.64
C GLN A 281 -0.06 -14.66 -0.80
N ILE A 282 -0.87 -14.05 0.05
CA ILE A 282 -1.05 -12.60 0.18
C ILE A 282 -0.05 -12.12 1.23
N LYS A 283 0.75 -11.11 0.90
CA LYS A 283 1.65 -10.50 1.88
C LYS A 283 0.81 -9.64 2.84
N TYR A 284 0.71 -10.09 4.07
CA TYR A 284 0.04 -9.36 5.14
C TYR A 284 1.04 -8.46 5.86
N VAL A 285 0.74 -7.17 5.95
CA VAL A 285 1.54 -6.14 6.60
C VAL A 285 0.67 -5.45 7.65
N PRO A 286 0.77 -5.84 8.93
CA PRO A 286 0.09 -5.12 10.00
C PRO A 286 0.74 -3.76 10.21
N VAL A 287 -0.08 -2.73 10.35
CA VAL A 287 0.33 -1.35 10.53
C VAL A 287 -0.40 -0.75 11.71
N ASN A 288 0.35 -0.26 12.69
CA ASN A 288 -0.16 0.61 13.72
C ASN A 288 0.14 2.07 13.36
N VAL A 289 -0.88 2.93 13.27
CA VAL A 289 -0.71 4.34 12.88
C VAL A 289 0.12 5.16 13.87
N GLY A 290 0.24 4.71 15.12
CA GLY A 290 1.13 5.32 16.11
C GLY A 290 2.60 4.95 15.96
N ASP A 291 2.95 4.00 15.06
CA ASP A 291 4.32 3.57 14.86
C ASP A 291 5.05 4.48 13.86
N ASN A 292 6.38 4.39 13.89
CA ASN A 292 7.21 5.16 12.96
C ASN A 292 6.96 4.76 11.51
N PHE A 293 6.41 5.69 10.74
CA PHE A 293 6.03 5.53 9.33
C PHE A 293 7.19 5.00 8.46
N GLU A 294 8.39 5.57 8.61
CA GLU A 294 9.56 5.17 7.82
C GLU A 294 9.95 3.72 8.10
N LYS A 295 9.89 3.30 9.37
CA LYS A 295 10.23 1.94 9.78
C LYS A 295 9.29 0.92 9.14
N ILE A 296 7.99 1.19 9.14
CA ILE A 296 6.99 0.30 8.54
C ILE A 296 7.27 0.09 7.05
N LEU A 297 7.41 1.19 6.30
CA LEU A 297 7.68 1.12 4.85
C LEU A 297 9.05 0.52 4.54
N THR A 298 10.09 0.86 5.31
CA THR A 298 11.43 0.27 5.13
C THR A 298 11.38 -1.24 5.30
N THR A 299 10.74 -1.72 6.35
CA THR A 299 10.59 -3.17 6.60
C THR A 299 9.93 -3.86 5.41
N TYR A 300 8.81 -3.30 4.92
CA TYR A 300 8.13 -3.84 3.74
C TYR A 300 9.02 -3.84 2.48
N LEU A 301 9.73 -2.73 2.21
CA LEU A 301 10.56 -2.60 1.02
C LEU A 301 11.81 -3.50 1.05
N VAL A 302 12.44 -3.68 2.22
CA VAL A 302 13.57 -4.59 2.41
C VAL A 302 13.14 -6.06 2.24
N GLU A 303 12.02 -6.43 2.84
CA GLU A 303 11.49 -7.78 2.67
C GLU A 303 11.12 -8.09 1.21
N LYS A 304 10.61 -7.09 0.47
CA LYS A 304 10.30 -7.25 -0.97
C LYS A 304 11.54 -7.67 -1.79
N GLN A 305 12.75 -7.22 -1.42
CA GLN A 305 14.01 -7.61 -2.10
C GLN A 305 14.36 -9.08 -1.92
N ASN A 306 14.01 -9.66 -0.78
CA ASN A 306 14.34 -11.05 -0.46
C ASN A 306 13.38 -12.06 -1.10
N PHE A 307 12.31 -11.60 -1.75
CA PHE A 307 11.27 -12.43 -2.41
C PHE A 307 11.21 -12.23 -3.94
N GLY A 308 12.21 -11.60 -4.55
CA GLY A 308 12.36 -11.42 -6.00
C GLY A 308 13.05 -12.59 -6.69
#